data_3bd3858ccace7af2fb33746ec69cf525
#
_entry.id   3bd3858ccace7af2fb33746ec69cf525
#
_cell.length_a   1.000
_cell.length_b   1.000
_cell.length_c   1.000
_cell.angle_alpha   90.00
_cell.angle_beta   90.00
_cell.angle_gamma   90.00
#
_symmetry.space_group_name_H-M   'P 1'
#
loop_
_entity.id
_entity.type
_entity.pdbx_description
1 polymer ?
#
loop_
_entity_poly.entity_id
_entity_poly.type
_entity_poly.pdbx_seq_one_letter_code
_entity_poly.pdbx_strand_id
1 'polypeptide(L)'
;KDMFARGVYFIIIGLFKKAVISDYISLNFVDRIFDNAMLYSGLENLLGVYGYAMQIYCDFSGYSDMAIGIALLLGFHFPLNFNAPYRATSITDFWRRWHISLSSWIRDYIYISLGGNRKGKFRQYVNLIVTMLLGGLWHGASLNFIAWGGMHGLALAAHKFFSQDILHHERGYQSHGLRKFVAIVLTFHFVCFTWIFFRHSSFEAGWAMISRIFTNFHAELWMQIVSGYKYVLAFMVFGFLTHFLPDSWQETMIGGLRRCNVVVYALLITAVIYIVIQVKSSTIQPFIYFQF
;
A
#
# COMPACT_ATOMS: atom_id res chain seq x y z
N LYS A 1 -3.31 -13.79 -27.86
CA LYS A 1 -1.90 -13.71 -27.41
C LYS A 1 -1.68 -12.56 -26.41
N ASP A 2 -2.22 -11.37 -26.63
CA ASP A 2 -2.05 -10.22 -25.74
C ASP A 2 -2.61 -10.49 -24.33
N MET A 3 -3.87 -10.90 -24.23
CA MET A 3 -4.51 -11.24 -22.94
C MET A 3 -3.74 -12.34 -22.20
N PHE A 4 -3.24 -13.34 -22.93
CA PHE A 4 -2.45 -14.42 -22.34
C PHE A 4 -1.12 -13.89 -21.76
N ALA A 5 -0.37 -13.10 -22.53
CA ALA A 5 0.89 -12.51 -22.05
C ALA A 5 0.67 -11.58 -20.83
N ARG A 6 -0.36 -10.73 -20.87
CA ARG A 6 -0.76 -9.89 -19.73
C ARG A 6 -1.20 -10.75 -18.53
N GLY A 7 -1.99 -11.78 -18.75
CA GLY A 7 -2.44 -12.69 -17.69
C GLY A 7 -1.28 -13.36 -16.98
N VAL A 8 -0.34 -13.94 -17.73
CA VAL A 8 0.87 -14.56 -17.17
C VAL A 8 1.74 -13.54 -16.46
N TYR A 9 1.93 -12.34 -17.02
CA TYR A 9 2.66 -11.26 -16.39
C TYR A 9 2.08 -10.93 -15.01
N PHE A 10 0.78 -10.67 -14.92
CA PHE A 10 0.13 -10.31 -13.66
C PHE A 10 0.19 -11.43 -12.62
N ILE A 11 0.05 -12.70 -13.03
CA ILE A 11 0.20 -13.84 -12.10
C ILE A 11 1.61 -13.91 -11.56
N ILE A 12 2.63 -13.81 -12.41
CA ILE A 12 4.04 -13.88 -11.99
C ILE A 12 4.39 -12.73 -11.04
N ILE A 13 4.06 -11.49 -11.41
CA ILE A 13 4.36 -10.32 -10.57
C ILE A 13 3.55 -10.36 -9.27
N GLY A 14 2.30 -10.80 -9.32
CA GLY A 14 1.46 -10.96 -8.14
C GLY A 14 2.02 -11.98 -7.16
N LEU A 15 2.43 -13.15 -7.64
CA LEU A 15 3.10 -14.17 -6.82
C LEU A 15 4.40 -13.64 -6.22
N PHE A 16 5.22 -12.95 -7.00
CA PHE A 16 6.46 -12.38 -6.51
C PHE A 16 6.23 -11.33 -5.42
N LYS A 17 5.29 -10.41 -5.62
CA LYS A 17 4.92 -9.42 -4.61
C LYS A 17 4.45 -10.08 -3.32
N LYS A 18 3.52 -11.05 -3.41
CA LYS A 18 2.93 -11.71 -2.23
C LYS A 18 3.94 -12.61 -1.55
N ALA A 19 4.43 -13.64 -2.24
CA ALA A 19 5.18 -14.72 -1.62
C ALA A 19 6.66 -14.38 -1.37
N VAL A 20 7.26 -13.48 -2.17
CA VAL A 20 8.69 -13.16 -2.04
C VAL A 20 8.90 -11.86 -1.26
N ILE A 21 8.19 -10.78 -1.58
CA ILE A 21 8.42 -9.50 -0.91
C ILE A 21 7.61 -9.43 0.38
N SER A 22 6.28 -9.54 0.30
CA SER A 22 5.40 -9.30 1.44
C SER A 22 5.63 -10.29 2.58
N ASP A 23 5.54 -11.59 2.30
CA ASP A 23 5.64 -12.62 3.33
C ASP A 23 7.03 -12.66 3.97
N TYR A 24 8.10 -12.43 3.18
CA TYR A 24 9.45 -12.39 3.72
C TYR A 24 9.65 -11.21 4.67
N ILE A 25 9.21 -10.02 4.28
CA ILE A 25 9.32 -8.81 5.14
C ILE A 25 8.48 -8.98 6.40
N SER A 26 7.25 -9.52 6.28
CA SER A 26 6.35 -9.79 7.40
C SER A 26 7.02 -10.65 8.47
N LEU A 27 7.34 -11.88 8.12
CA LEU A 27 7.82 -12.91 9.04
C LEU A 27 9.20 -12.59 9.65
N ASN A 28 10.09 -11.98 8.86
CA ASN A 28 11.46 -11.77 9.30
C ASN A 28 11.70 -10.43 9.99
N PHE A 29 10.72 -9.50 9.92
CA PHE A 29 10.93 -8.16 10.47
C PHE A 29 9.66 -7.52 11.04
N VAL A 30 8.63 -7.28 10.22
CA VAL A 30 7.49 -6.43 10.59
C VAL A 30 6.70 -7.03 11.76
N ASP A 31 6.32 -8.31 11.69
CA ASP A 31 5.51 -8.95 12.72
C ASP A 31 6.23 -8.92 14.07
N ARG A 32 7.54 -9.19 14.09
CA ARG A 32 8.34 -9.16 15.32
C ARG A 32 8.35 -7.78 15.98
N ILE A 33 8.46 -6.72 15.17
CA ILE A 33 8.53 -5.34 15.66
C ILE A 33 7.15 -4.87 16.12
N PHE A 34 6.10 -5.09 15.34
CA PHE A 34 4.76 -4.66 15.70
C PHE A 34 4.18 -5.41 16.91
N ASP A 35 4.52 -6.68 17.06
CA ASP A 35 4.06 -7.49 18.20
C ASP A 35 4.80 -7.10 19.50
N ASN A 36 6.01 -6.53 19.42
CA ASN A 36 6.85 -6.22 20.58
C ASN A 36 7.61 -4.89 20.41
N ALA A 37 6.94 -3.81 20.02
CA ALA A 37 7.55 -2.52 19.68
C ALA A 37 8.50 -1.97 20.77
N MET A 38 8.22 -2.25 22.03
CA MET A 38 9.01 -1.77 23.18
C MET A 38 10.36 -2.49 23.34
N LEU A 39 10.56 -3.66 22.73
CA LEU A 39 11.83 -4.40 22.76
C LEU A 39 12.84 -3.87 21.73
N TYR A 40 12.38 -3.10 20.76
CA TYR A 40 13.18 -2.59 19.65
C TYR A 40 13.50 -1.09 19.83
N SER A 41 14.58 -0.65 19.18
CA SER A 41 14.92 0.78 19.10
C SER A 41 13.88 1.55 18.28
N GLY A 42 13.83 2.86 18.46
CA GLY A 42 12.96 3.72 17.65
C GLY A 42 13.30 3.67 16.17
N LEU A 43 14.58 3.48 15.81
CA LEU A 43 15.01 3.29 14.43
C LEU A 43 14.45 2.00 13.82
N GLU A 44 14.49 0.87 14.57
CA GLU A 44 13.89 -0.38 14.11
C GLU A 44 12.37 -0.27 13.98
N ASN A 45 11.72 0.40 14.92
CA ASN A 45 10.28 0.68 14.85
C ASN A 45 9.94 1.51 13.60
N LEU A 46 10.70 2.56 13.30
CA LEU A 46 10.49 3.37 12.09
C LEU A 46 10.68 2.54 10.80
N LEU A 47 11.73 1.72 10.74
CA LEU A 47 11.95 0.80 9.62
C LEU A 47 10.85 -0.25 9.54
N GLY A 48 10.32 -0.72 10.69
CA GLY A 48 9.16 -1.61 10.77
C GLY A 48 7.91 -0.98 10.14
N VAL A 49 7.66 0.30 10.38
CA VAL A 49 6.54 1.03 9.75
C VAL A 49 6.70 1.11 8.22
N TYR A 50 7.91 1.39 7.72
CA TYR A 50 8.17 1.38 6.27
C TYR A 50 8.08 -0.05 5.69
N GLY A 51 8.54 -1.05 6.45
CA GLY A 51 8.38 -2.45 6.11
C GLY A 51 6.92 -2.83 5.98
N TYR A 52 6.07 -2.41 6.94
CA TYR A 52 4.63 -2.66 6.90
C TYR A 52 3.96 -1.96 5.71
N ALA A 53 4.34 -0.74 5.38
CA ALA A 53 3.83 -0.06 4.20
C ALA A 53 4.11 -0.86 2.92
N MET A 54 5.31 -1.44 2.79
CA MET A 54 5.65 -2.31 1.65
C MET A 54 4.95 -3.66 1.73
N GLN A 55 4.86 -4.26 2.91
CA GLN A 55 4.15 -5.52 3.15
C GLN A 55 2.69 -5.43 2.72
N ILE A 56 1.91 -4.50 3.29
CA ILE A 56 0.46 -4.38 3.00
C ILE A 56 0.21 -4.06 1.52
N TYR A 57 1.06 -3.24 0.91
CA TYR A 57 0.97 -2.97 -0.53
C TYR A 57 1.25 -4.22 -1.36
N CYS A 58 2.35 -4.91 -1.12
CA CYS A 58 2.74 -6.09 -1.90
C CYS A 58 1.80 -7.27 -1.67
N ASP A 59 1.29 -7.46 -0.45
CA ASP A 59 0.28 -8.47 -0.14
C ASP A 59 -0.98 -8.27 -0.96
N PHE A 60 -1.58 -7.10 -0.85
CA PHE A 60 -2.87 -6.85 -1.47
C PHE A 60 -2.78 -6.57 -2.98
N SER A 61 -1.79 -5.80 -3.43
CA SER A 61 -1.60 -5.63 -4.88
C SER A 61 -1.20 -6.93 -5.56
N GLY A 62 -0.39 -7.77 -4.90
CA GLY A 62 -0.02 -9.09 -5.41
C GLY A 62 -1.23 -10.01 -5.57
N TYR A 63 -2.10 -10.07 -4.57
CA TYR A 63 -3.38 -10.79 -4.64
C TYR A 63 -4.26 -10.27 -5.79
N SER A 64 -4.42 -8.94 -5.90
CA SER A 64 -5.21 -8.31 -6.97
C SER A 64 -4.62 -8.59 -8.35
N ASP A 65 -3.29 -8.52 -8.49
CA ASP A 65 -2.61 -8.82 -9.76
C ASP A 65 -2.85 -10.27 -10.18
N MET A 66 -2.73 -11.23 -9.26
CA MET A 66 -3.04 -12.65 -9.55
C MET A 66 -4.49 -12.82 -10.01
N ALA A 67 -5.44 -12.18 -9.32
CA ALA A 67 -6.86 -12.24 -9.69
C ALA A 67 -7.11 -11.65 -11.10
N ILE A 68 -6.51 -10.49 -11.42
CA ILE A 68 -6.58 -9.88 -12.75
C ILE A 68 -5.96 -10.80 -13.78
N GLY A 69 -4.80 -11.40 -13.48
CA GLY A 69 -4.11 -12.31 -14.38
C GLY A 69 -4.93 -13.56 -14.71
N ILE A 70 -5.52 -14.20 -13.71
CA ILE A 70 -6.41 -15.36 -13.88
C ILE A 70 -7.64 -14.97 -14.70
N ALA A 71 -8.28 -13.84 -14.38
CA ALA A 71 -9.43 -13.34 -15.13
C ALA A 71 -9.10 -13.14 -16.62
N LEU A 72 -7.94 -12.55 -16.93
CA LEU A 72 -7.47 -12.36 -18.29
C LEU A 72 -7.27 -13.71 -19.04
N LEU A 73 -6.76 -14.74 -18.36
CA LEU A 73 -6.62 -16.08 -18.96
C LEU A 73 -7.97 -16.72 -19.26
N LEU A 74 -9.00 -16.38 -18.48
CA LEU A 74 -10.39 -16.84 -18.67
C LEU A 74 -11.19 -15.95 -19.65
N GLY A 75 -10.59 -14.89 -20.19
CA GLY A 75 -11.24 -13.98 -21.14
C GLY A 75 -11.97 -12.79 -20.50
N PHE A 76 -11.86 -12.58 -19.17
CA PHE A 76 -12.49 -11.47 -18.46
C PHE A 76 -11.51 -10.33 -18.20
N HIS A 77 -12.02 -9.10 -18.16
CA HIS A 77 -11.25 -7.91 -17.81
C HIS A 77 -11.69 -7.36 -16.45
N PHE A 78 -10.80 -7.43 -15.47
CA PHE A 78 -11.00 -6.78 -14.19
C PHE A 78 -10.26 -5.44 -14.15
N PRO A 79 -10.82 -4.41 -13.49
CA PRO A 79 -10.14 -3.13 -13.33
C PRO A 79 -8.94 -3.26 -12.39
N LEU A 80 -7.94 -2.37 -12.57
CA LEU A 80 -6.82 -2.26 -11.65
C LEU A 80 -7.31 -1.81 -10.28
N ASN A 81 -6.77 -2.42 -9.22
CA ASN A 81 -7.08 -2.07 -7.83
C ASN A 81 -6.00 -1.19 -7.18
N PHE A 82 -4.80 -1.19 -7.73
CA PHE A 82 -3.67 -0.37 -7.29
C PHE A 82 -2.96 0.28 -8.46
N ASN A 83 -2.60 1.56 -8.31
CA ASN A 83 -1.83 2.32 -9.29
C ASN A 83 -0.71 3.11 -8.59
N ALA A 84 0.36 2.42 -8.19
CA ALA A 84 1.51 2.99 -7.51
C ALA A 84 1.14 4.02 -6.42
N PRO A 85 0.43 3.61 -5.33
CA PRO A 85 -0.18 4.52 -4.38
C PRO A 85 0.82 5.39 -3.61
N TYR A 86 2.05 4.94 -3.36
CA TYR A 86 3.07 5.73 -2.67
C TYR A 86 3.73 6.80 -3.55
N ARG A 87 3.35 6.90 -4.82
CA ARG A 87 3.67 8.03 -5.71
C ARG A 87 2.68 9.18 -5.57
N ALA A 88 1.68 9.04 -4.73
CA ALA A 88 0.63 10.03 -4.54
C ALA A 88 1.18 11.35 -3.99
N THR A 89 0.75 12.47 -4.57
CA THR A 89 1.13 13.82 -4.18
C THR A 89 0.16 14.46 -3.18
N SER A 90 -0.87 13.73 -2.79
CA SER A 90 -1.86 14.17 -1.79
C SER A 90 -2.67 12.97 -1.30
N ILE A 91 -3.35 13.12 -0.16
CA ILE A 91 -4.25 12.09 0.33
C ILE A 91 -5.42 11.80 -0.63
N THR A 92 -5.86 12.78 -1.38
CA THR A 92 -6.88 12.59 -2.44
C THR A 92 -6.33 11.74 -3.59
N ASP A 93 -5.07 11.98 -4.00
CA ASP A 93 -4.39 11.19 -5.04
C ASP A 93 -4.10 9.76 -4.52
N PHE A 94 -3.74 9.60 -3.24
CA PHE A 94 -3.55 8.29 -2.61
C PHE A 94 -4.80 7.41 -2.76
N TRP A 95 -5.98 7.91 -2.39
CA TRP A 95 -7.24 7.15 -2.50
C TRP A 95 -7.73 6.90 -3.93
N ARG A 96 -7.18 7.61 -4.92
CA ARG A 96 -7.37 7.29 -6.34
C ARG A 96 -6.48 6.16 -6.84
N ARG A 97 -5.47 5.78 -6.05
CA ARG A 97 -4.43 4.80 -6.40
C ARG A 97 -4.46 3.57 -5.51
N TRP A 98 -5.01 3.68 -4.32
CA TRP A 98 -5.13 2.63 -3.31
C TRP A 98 -6.53 2.04 -3.29
N HIS A 99 -6.63 0.69 -3.41
CA HIS A 99 -7.89 -0.07 -3.32
C HIS A 99 -9.02 0.61 -4.13
N ILE A 100 -8.77 0.80 -5.43
CA ILE A 100 -9.58 1.64 -6.31
C ILE A 100 -11.04 1.17 -6.37
N SER A 101 -11.28 -0.15 -6.36
CA SER A 101 -12.62 -0.74 -6.34
C SER A 101 -13.41 -0.33 -5.10
N LEU A 102 -12.83 -0.46 -3.89
CA LEU A 102 -13.46 -0.04 -2.65
C LEU A 102 -13.64 1.49 -2.60
N SER A 103 -12.59 2.23 -2.96
CA SER A 103 -12.64 3.71 -2.98
C SER A 103 -13.74 4.23 -3.89
N SER A 104 -13.95 3.60 -5.04
CA SER A 104 -15.04 3.94 -5.96
C SER A 104 -16.39 3.56 -5.38
N TRP A 105 -16.51 2.38 -4.80
CA TRP A 105 -17.74 1.93 -4.16
C TRP A 105 -18.17 2.85 -3.00
N ILE A 106 -17.24 3.15 -2.08
CA ILE A 106 -17.51 4.07 -0.95
C ILE A 106 -17.91 5.47 -1.46
N ARG A 107 -17.23 5.96 -2.51
CA ARG A 107 -17.62 7.22 -3.15
C ARG A 107 -19.04 7.18 -3.69
N ASP A 108 -19.38 6.15 -4.46
CA ASP A 108 -20.61 6.11 -5.22
C ASP A 108 -21.84 5.81 -4.32
N TYR A 109 -21.67 4.89 -3.37
CA TYR A 109 -22.77 4.44 -2.51
C TYR A 109 -22.88 5.16 -1.15
N ILE A 110 -21.80 5.76 -0.64
CA ILE A 110 -21.84 6.47 0.64
C ILE A 110 -21.70 7.97 0.41
N TYR A 111 -20.61 8.44 -0.16
CA TYR A 111 -20.33 9.87 -0.29
C TYR A 111 -21.39 10.60 -1.13
N ILE A 112 -21.75 10.06 -2.29
CA ILE A 112 -22.77 10.64 -3.18
C ILE A 112 -24.15 10.60 -2.53
N SER A 113 -24.52 9.51 -1.83
CA SER A 113 -25.79 9.37 -1.14
C SER A 113 -25.95 10.36 0.02
N LEU A 114 -24.86 10.74 0.71
CA LEU A 114 -24.86 11.81 1.72
C LEU A 114 -25.01 13.22 1.12
N GLY A 115 -25.06 13.34 -0.21
CA GLY A 115 -25.16 14.59 -0.96
C GLY A 115 -23.86 15.03 -1.63
N GLY A 116 -22.76 14.32 -1.40
CA GLY A 116 -21.47 14.59 -2.03
C GLY A 116 -21.01 16.04 -1.82
N ASN A 117 -20.73 16.74 -2.91
CA ASN A 117 -20.33 18.15 -2.94
C ASN A 117 -21.47 19.11 -3.30
N ARG A 118 -22.72 18.63 -3.37
CA ARG A 118 -23.88 19.43 -3.88
C ARG A 118 -24.50 20.33 -2.83
N LYS A 119 -24.28 20.07 -1.54
CA LYS A 119 -24.93 20.75 -0.41
C LYS A 119 -24.01 21.76 0.31
N GLY A 120 -23.11 22.42 -0.44
CA GLY A 120 -22.18 23.42 0.08
C GLY A 120 -20.89 22.82 0.66
N LYS A 121 -19.88 23.68 0.89
CA LYS A 121 -18.52 23.29 1.27
C LYS A 121 -18.43 22.60 2.64
N PHE A 122 -19.10 23.17 3.66
CA PHE A 122 -19.10 22.59 5.02
C PHE A 122 -19.66 21.16 5.00
N ARG A 123 -20.80 20.96 4.37
CA ARG A 123 -21.42 19.64 4.24
C ARG A 123 -20.54 18.66 3.48
N GLN A 124 -19.81 19.14 2.48
CA GLN A 124 -18.83 18.33 1.73
C GLN A 124 -17.72 17.79 2.64
N TYR A 125 -17.15 18.62 3.54
CA TYR A 125 -16.12 18.17 4.48
C TYR A 125 -16.66 17.15 5.46
N VAL A 126 -17.86 17.40 6.01
CA VAL A 126 -18.54 16.42 6.88
C VAL A 126 -18.76 15.10 6.14
N ASN A 127 -19.25 15.14 4.90
CA ASN A 127 -19.46 13.94 4.09
C ASN A 127 -18.17 13.15 3.88
N LEU A 128 -17.02 13.81 3.62
CA LEU A 128 -15.72 13.15 3.50
C LEU A 128 -15.33 12.42 4.80
N ILE A 129 -15.46 13.10 5.94
CA ILE A 129 -15.12 12.54 7.25
C ILE A 129 -16.01 11.33 7.55
N VAL A 130 -17.32 11.47 7.42
CA VAL A 130 -18.30 10.39 7.68
C VAL A 130 -18.05 9.20 6.75
N THR A 131 -17.78 9.47 5.47
CA THR A 131 -17.47 8.43 4.48
C THR A 131 -16.24 7.61 4.88
N MET A 132 -15.19 8.27 5.35
CA MET A 132 -13.96 7.59 5.76
C MET A 132 -14.08 6.90 7.11
N LEU A 133 -14.88 7.43 8.05
CA LEU A 133 -15.22 6.73 9.29
C LEU A 133 -15.97 5.42 9.02
N LEU A 134 -16.94 5.44 8.11
CA LEU A 134 -17.64 4.23 7.68
C LEU A 134 -16.71 3.25 6.94
N GLY A 135 -15.78 3.77 6.13
CA GLY A 135 -14.73 2.98 5.51
C GLY A 135 -13.80 2.32 6.53
N GLY A 136 -13.46 3.02 7.62
CA GLY A 136 -12.71 2.45 8.75
C GLY A 136 -13.50 1.35 9.46
N LEU A 137 -14.77 1.60 9.77
CA LEU A 137 -15.64 0.62 10.42
C LEU A 137 -15.86 -0.63 9.56
N TRP A 138 -15.81 -0.50 8.24
CA TRP A 138 -15.89 -1.64 7.32
C TRP A 138 -14.70 -2.63 7.50
N HIS A 139 -13.52 -2.14 7.91
CA HIS A 139 -12.36 -2.99 8.20
C HIS A 139 -12.48 -3.75 9.52
N GLY A 140 -13.35 -3.31 10.42
CA GLY A 140 -13.59 -3.99 11.70
C GLY A 140 -14.16 -3.05 12.76
N ALA A 141 -14.86 -3.64 13.74
CA ALA A 141 -15.49 -2.92 14.85
C ALA A 141 -14.46 -2.57 15.96
N SER A 142 -13.37 -1.91 15.59
CA SER A 142 -12.31 -1.47 16.50
C SER A 142 -12.15 0.05 16.46
N LEU A 143 -11.81 0.65 17.61
CA LEU A 143 -11.48 2.07 17.71
C LEU A 143 -10.30 2.46 16.82
N ASN A 144 -9.36 1.56 16.59
CA ASN A 144 -8.21 1.78 15.71
C ASN A 144 -8.64 2.03 14.26
N PHE A 145 -9.58 1.23 13.74
CA PHE A 145 -10.08 1.41 12.38
C PHE A 145 -10.93 2.68 12.25
N ILE A 146 -11.70 3.02 13.28
CA ILE A 146 -12.45 4.28 13.33
C ILE A 146 -11.47 5.47 13.37
N ALA A 147 -10.43 5.42 14.21
CA ALA A 147 -9.40 6.44 14.28
C ALA A 147 -8.65 6.58 12.95
N TRP A 148 -8.25 5.45 12.33
CA TRP A 148 -7.64 5.41 11.01
C TRP A 148 -8.53 6.06 9.94
N GLY A 149 -9.79 5.67 9.86
CA GLY A 149 -10.77 6.29 8.95
C GLY A 149 -10.98 7.79 9.23
N GLY A 150 -11.07 8.16 10.50
CA GLY A 150 -11.17 9.56 10.94
C GLY A 150 -9.97 10.41 10.52
N MET A 151 -8.75 9.93 10.71
CA MET A 151 -7.53 10.59 10.26
C MET A 151 -7.50 10.81 8.75
N HIS A 152 -7.87 9.80 7.96
CA HIS A 152 -7.97 9.91 6.51
C HIS A 152 -9.09 10.88 6.08
N GLY A 153 -10.23 10.84 6.75
CA GLY A 153 -11.36 11.76 6.50
C GLY A 153 -11.00 13.22 6.77
N LEU A 154 -10.34 13.48 7.91
CA LEU A 154 -9.84 14.81 8.26
C LEU A 154 -8.76 15.29 7.28
N ALA A 155 -7.83 14.43 6.90
CA ALA A 155 -6.80 14.77 5.93
C ALA A 155 -7.38 15.08 4.54
N LEU A 156 -8.39 14.34 4.09
CA LEU A 156 -9.10 14.63 2.83
C LEU A 156 -9.83 15.99 2.90
N ALA A 157 -10.51 16.29 4.00
CA ALA A 157 -11.19 17.57 4.21
C ALA A 157 -10.19 18.72 4.26
N ALA A 158 -9.11 18.58 5.04
CA ALA A 158 -8.06 19.57 5.14
C ALA A 158 -7.35 19.81 3.80
N HIS A 159 -6.94 18.75 3.09
CA HIS A 159 -6.33 18.88 1.76
C HIS A 159 -7.25 19.63 0.80
N LYS A 160 -8.56 19.33 0.83
CA LYS A 160 -9.51 20.00 -0.05
C LYS A 160 -9.68 21.46 0.33
N PHE A 161 -9.79 21.78 1.61
CA PHE A 161 -9.85 23.15 2.10
C PHE A 161 -8.62 23.95 1.67
N PHE A 162 -7.41 23.46 1.98
CA PHE A 162 -6.19 24.17 1.59
C PHE A 162 -6.01 24.30 0.09
N SER A 163 -6.23 23.23 -0.68
CA SER A 163 -6.00 23.23 -2.12
C SER A 163 -7.03 24.09 -2.88
N GLN A 164 -8.30 24.00 -2.54
CA GLN A 164 -9.36 24.66 -3.31
C GLN A 164 -9.79 26.01 -2.74
N ASP A 165 -9.83 26.17 -1.40
CA ASP A 165 -10.34 27.36 -0.76
C ASP A 165 -9.26 28.37 -0.38
N ILE A 166 -8.05 27.94 -0.08
CA ILE A 166 -6.91 28.81 0.26
C ILE A 166 -6.04 29.06 -0.97
N LEU A 167 -5.58 28.00 -1.65
CA LEU A 167 -4.64 28.11 -2.77
C LEU A 167 -5.34 28.28 -4.12
N HIS A 168 -6.66 28.17 -4.16
CA HIS A 168 -7.48 28.29 -5.37
C HIS A 168 -7.03 27.41 -6.54
N HIS A 169 -6.43 26.25 -6.24
CA HIS A 169 -6.00 25.31 -7.26
C HIS A 169 -7.21 24.72 -7.98
N GLU A 170 -7.14 24.64 -9.30
CA GLU A 170 -8.13 23.96 -10.12
C GLU A 170 -8.19 22.46 -9.80
N ARG A 171 -9.33 21.82 -10.12
CA ARG A 171 -9.47 20.38 -9.98
C ARG A 171 -8.47 19.66 -10.89
N GLY A 172 -7.64 18.81 -10.29
CA GLY A 172 -6.62 18.08 -11.04
C GLY A 172 -5.24 18.77 -11.07
N TYR A 173 -5.06 19.86 -10.32
CA TYR A 173 -3.74 20.47 -10.16
C TYR A 173 -2.68 19.43 -9.80
N GLN A 174 -1.59 19.44 -10.54
CA GLN A 174 -0.43 18.59 -10.30
C GLN A 174 0.78 19.46 -9.93
N SER A 175 1.42 19.09 -8.83
CA SER A 175 2.69 19.71 -8.44
C SER A 175 3.85 19.18 -9.30
N HIS A 176 4.87 20.02 -9.54
CA HIS A 176 6.06 19.69 -10.33
C HIS A 176 7.34 19.95 -9.54
N GLY A 177 8.45 19.34 -9.98
CA GLY A 177 9.77 19.55 -9.40
C GLY A 177 9.84 19.24 -7.91
N LEU A 178 10.52 20.09 -7.14
CA LEU A 178 10.70 19.91 -5.69
C LEU A 178 9.38 19.85 -4.92
N ARG A 179 8.37 20.63 -5.33
CA ARG A 179 7.03 20.58 -4.71
C ARG A 179 6.41 19.21 -4.82
N LYS A 180 6.55 18.55 -5.98
CA LYS A 180 6.06 17.18 -6.18
C LYS A 180 6.76 16.20 -5.26
N PHE A 181 8.08 16.29 -5.15
CA PHE A 181 8.87 15.43 -4.26
C PHE A 181 8.43 15.60 -2.80
N VAL A 182 8.35 16.82 -2.30
CA VAL A 182 7.90 17.12 -0.93
C VAL A 182 6.48 16.61 -0.70
N ALA A 183 5.57 16.82 -1.66
CA ALA A 183 4.19 16.34 -1.56
C ALA A 183 4.11 14.81 -1.46
N ILE A 184 4.91 14.07 -2.24
CA ILE A 184 5.01 12.61 -2.15
C ILE A 184 5.52 12.20 -0.77
N VAL A 185 6.62 12.80 -0.30
CA VAL A 185 7.21 12.48 1.00
C VAL A 185 6.21 12.71 2.13
N LEU A 186 5.54 13.86 2.17
CA LEU A 186 4.56 14.18 3.20
C LEU A 186 3.35 13.23 3.15
N THR A 187 2.83 12.95 1.95
CA THR A 187 1.69 12.03 1.80
C THR A 187 2.07 10.62 2.23
N PHE A 188 3.24 10.12 1.82
CA PHE A 188 3.74 8.81 2.21
C PHE A 188 3.89 8.68 3.73
N HIS A 189 4.52 9.67 4.39
CA HIS A 189 4.71 9.61 5.85
C HIS A 189 3.40 9.74 6.61
N PHE A 190 2.45 10.55 6.12
CA PHE A 190 1.10 10.57 6.70
C PHE A 190 0.43 9.20 6.60
N VAL A 191 0.50 8.55 5.45
CA VAL A 191 -0.06 7.21 5.26
C VAL A 191 0.65 6.19 6.15
N CYS A 192 1.98 6.23 6.24
CA CYS A 192 2.75 5.38 7.16
C CYS A 192 2.34 5.57 8.61
N PHE A 193 2.16 6.83 9.05
CA PHE A 193 1.65 7.15 10.39
C PHE A 193 0.28 6.50 10.64
N THR A 194 -0.63 6.58 9.68
CA THR A 194 -1.97 5.98 9.84
C THR A 194 -1.93 4.46 9.82
N TRP A 195 -0.98 3.85 9.07
CA TRP A 195 -0.77 2.40 9.07
C TRP A 195 -0.36 1.83 10.42
N ILE A 196 0.27 2.61 11.31
CA ILE A 196 0.59 2.18 12.68
C ILE A 196 -0.70 1.77 13.41
N PHE A 197 -1.72 2.61 13.36
CA PHE A 197 -3.00 2.32 13.99
C PHE A 197 -3.78 1.22 13.27
N PHE A 198 -3.63 1.10 11.97
CA PHE A 198 -4.27 0.03 11.20
C PHE A 198 -3.75 -1.36 11.57
N ARG A 199 -2.45 -1.50 11.86
CA ARG A 199 -1.81 -2.80 12.16
C ARG A 199 -1.96 -3.22 13.63
N HIS A 200 -1.96 -2.27 14.57
CA HIS A 200 -2.06 -2.57 15.99
C HIS A 200 -3.50 -2.93 16.41
N SER A 201 -3.60 -3.82 17.40
CA SER A 201 -4.88 -4.23 17.99
C SER A 201 -5.47 -3.18 18.94
N SER A 202 -4.65 -2.26 19.50
CA SER A 202 -5.09 -1.19 20.37
C SER A 202 -4.47 0.15 20.04
N PHE A 203 -5.18 1.23 20.38
CA PHE A 203 -4.70 2.59 20.16
C PHE A 203 -3.45 2.89 20.99
N GLU A 204 -3.41 2.37 22.22
CA GLU A 204 -2.30 2.52 23.16
C GLU A 204 -1.01 1.90 22.60
N ALA A 205 -1.11 0.70 21.99
CA ALA A 205 0.04 0.03 21.38
C ALA A 205 0.60 0.84 20.20
N GLY A 206 -0.28 1.37 19.34
CA GLY A 206 0.13 2.26 18.25
C GLY A 206 0.81 3.52 18.77
N TRP A 207 0.27 4.14 19.82
CA TRP A 207 0.87 5.33 20.42
C TRP A 207 2.20 5.04 21.12
N ALA A 208 2.31 3.89 21.79
CA ALA A 208 3.56 3.43 22.40
C ALA A 208 4.67 3.26 21.35
N MET A 209 4.36 2.67 20.18
CA MET A 209 5.31 2.56 19.06
C MET A 209 5.77 3.95 18.58
N ILE A 210 4.84 4.88 18.39
CA ILE A 210 5.17 6.27 18.00
C ILE A 210 6.08 6.91 19.04
N SER A 211 5.70 6.83 20.32
CA SER A 211 6.53 7.36 21.41
C SER A 211 7.94 6.77 21.38
N ARG A 212 8.06 5.45 21.17
CA ARG A 212 9.34 4.75 21.08
C ARG A 212 10.21 5.27 19.94
N ILE A 213 9.63 5.55 18.78
CA ILE A 213 10.35 6.14 17.63
C ILE A 213 11.00 7.47 18.01
N PHE A 214 10.33 8.32 18.78
CA PHE A 214 10.86 9.64 19.10
C PHE A 214 11.73 9.68 20.37
N THR A 215 11.47 8.82 21.37
CA THR A 215 12.17 8.87 22.65
C THR A 215 13.37 7.94 22.76
N ASN A 216 13.48 6.93 21.89
CA ASN A 216 14.51 5.88 21.96
C ASN A 216 15.07 5.51 20.59
N PHE A 217 15.44 6.50 19.79
CA PHE A 217 15.74 6.33 18.35
C PHE A 217 16.97 5.46 18.09
N HIS A 218 18.09 5.69 18.78
CA HIS A 218 19.35 4.92 18.71
C HIS A 218 19.90 4.79 17.27
N ALA A 219 20.23 5.93 16.66
CA ALA A 219 20.82 5.97 15.31
C ALA A 219 22.15 5.20 15.19
N GLU A 220 22.90 5.08 16.29
CA GLU A 220 24.16 4.33 16.38
C GLU A 220 24.01 2.84 16.07
N LEU A 221 22.81 2.28 16.19
CA LEU A 221 22.52 0.88 15.86
C LEU A 221 22.41 0.60 14.37
N TRP A 222 22.47 1.63 13.51
CA TRP A 222 22.25 1.50 12.06
C TRP A 222 23.04 0.35 11.42
N MET A 223 24.35 0.26 11.70
CA MET A 223 25.19 -0.78 11.09
C MET A 223 24.80 -2.19 11.54
N GLN A 224 24.39 -2.34 12.81
CA GLN A 224 23.93 -3.62 13.35
C GLN A 224 22.59 -4.02 12.71
N ILE A 225 21.68 -3.07 12.55
CA ILE A 225 20.38 -3.29 11.90
C ILE A 225 20.59 -3.69 10.44
N VAL A 226 21.43 -2.97 9.70
CA VAL A 226 21.75 -3.31 8.30
C VAL A 226 22.38 -4.69 8.19
N SER A 227 23.30 -5.05 9.06
CA SER A 227 23.93 -6.39 9.07
C SER A 227 22.92 -7.49 9.40
N GLY A 228 22.09 -7.27 10.44
CA GLY A 228 21.13 -8.26 10.93
C GLY A 228 19.95 -8.47 9.97
N TYR A 229 19.46 -7.41 9.33
CA TYR A 229 18.27 -7.43 8.49
C TYR A 229 18.56 -7.17 7.00
N LYS A 230 19.79 -7.44 6.53
CA LYS A 230 20.23 -7.09 5.17
C LYS A 230 19.31 -7.55 4.04
N TYR A 231 18.75 -8.76 4.13
CA TYR A 231 17.84 -9.29 3.10
C TYR A 231 16.46 -8.62 3.16
N VAL A 232 15.93 -8.37 4.36
CA VAL A 232 14.68 -7.62 4.54
C VAL A 232 14.81 -6.23 3.95
N LEU A 233 15.88 -5.51 4.32
CA LEU A 233 16.15 -4.17 3.81
C LEU A 233 16.36 -4.17 2.29
N ALA A 234 17.04 -5.19 1.75
CA ALA A 234 17.19 -5.34 0.30
C ALA A 234 15.84 -5.52 -0.40
N PHE A 235 14.93 -6.36 0.14
CA PHE A 235 13.58 -6.50 -0.42
C PHE A 235 12.73 -5.24 -0.26
N MET A 236 12.85 -4.52 0.86
CA MET A 236 12.17 -3.22 1.03
C MET A 236 12.65 -2.21 -0.02
N VAL A 237 13.97 -2.05 -0.16
CA VAL A 237 14.56 -1.14 -1.17
C VAL A 237 14.13 -1.54 -2.57
N PHE A 238 14.22 -2.83 -2.91
CA PHE A 238 13.78 -3.35 -4.21
C PHE A 238 12.28 -3.05 -4.45
N GLY A 239 11.42 -3.30 -3.47
CA GLY A 239 9.99 -3.00 -3.54
C GLY A 239 9.72 -1.51 -3.79
N PHE A 240 10.40 -0.61 -3.05
CA PHE A 240 10.26 0.83 -3.26
C PHE A 240 10.81 1.26 -4.62
N LEU A 241 11.97 0.77 -5.04
CA LEU A 241 12.53 1.12 -6.37
C LEU A 241 11.58 0.70 -7.50
N THR A 242 11.07 -0.54 -7.45
CA THR A 242 10.14 -1.04 -8.48
C THR A 242 8.81 -0.31 -8.46
N HIS A 243 8.35 0.15 -7.28
CA HIS A 243 7.13 0.94 -7.13
C HIS A 243 7.20 2.30 -7.86
N PHE A 244 8.39 2.88 -7.99
CA PHE A 244 8.61 4.16 -8.68
C PHE A 244 8.98 4.01 -10.16
N LEU A 245 9.07 2.80 -10.71
CA LEU A 245 9.34 2.59 -12.13
C LEU A 245 8.20 3.13 -13.01
N PRO A 246 8.50 3.74 -14.17
CA PRO A 246 7.49 4.20 -15.11
C PRO A 246 6.60 3.06 -15.60
N ASP A 247 5.34 3.33 -15.87
CA ASP A 247 4.37 2.35 -16.38
C ASP A 247 4.79 1.74 -17.73
N SER A 248 5.64 2.44 -18.50
CA SER A 248 6.25 1.94 -19.74
C SER A 248 7.09 0.67 -19.54
N TRP A 249 7.67 0.46 -18.34
CA TRP A 249 8.40 -0.77 -18.02
C TRP A 249 7.47 -1.99 -18.03
N GLN A 250 6.29 -1.86 -17.44
CA GLN A 250 5.29 -2.92 -17.47
C GLN A 250 4.92 -3.29 -18.90
N GLU A 251 4.62 -2.32 -19.76
CA GLU A 251 4.28 -2.56 -21.16
C GLU A 251 5.45 -3.16 -21.95
N THR A 252 6.68 -2.77 -21.65
CA THR A 252 7.89 -3.36 -22.26
C THR A 252 8.03 -4.84 -21.88
N MET A 253 7.84 -5.19 -20.61
CA MET A 253 7.90 -6.58 -20.16
C MET A 253 6.79 -7.43 -20.78
N ILE A 254 5.56 -6.93 -20.83
CA ILE A 254 4.44 -7.58 -21.50
C ILE A 254 4.73 -7.76 -23.00
N GLY A 255 5.29 -6.71 -23.64
CA GLY A 255 5.71 -6.76 -25.05
C GLY A 255 6.77 -7.84 -25.32
N GLY A 256 7.70 -8.03 -24.40
CA GLY A 256 8.68 -9.13 -24.43
C GLY A 256 7.99 -10.49 -24.34
N LEU A 257 7.10 -10.67 -23.37
CA LEU A 257 6.34 -11.92 -23.19
C LEU A 257 5.52 -12.29 -24.42
N ARG A 258 4.87 -11.33 -25.10
CA ARG A 258 4.11 -11.60 -26.35
C ARG A 258 4.91 -12.31 -27.43
N ARG A 259 6.24 -12.12 -27.45
CA ARG A 259 7.17 -12.70 -28.44
C ARG A 259 7.67 -14.08 -28.02
N CYS A 260 7.46 -14.48 -26.77
CA CYS A 260 7.92 -15.74 -26.22
C CYS A 260 7.09 -16.91 -26.75
N ASN A 261 7.75 -18.08 -26.82
CA ASN A 261 7.10 -19.36 -27.10
C ASN A 261 6.66 -20.05 -25.79
N VAL A 262 5.95 -21.17 -25.90
CA VAL A 262 5.43 -21.90 -24.74
C VAL A 262 6.53 -22.42 -23.81
N VAL A 263 7.71 -22.75 -24.34
CA VAL A 263 8.83 -23.23 -23.52
C VAL A 263 9.35 -22.15 -22.58
N VAL A 264 9.48 -20.91 -23.09
CA VAL A 264 9.89 -19.77 -22.25
C VAL A 264 8.87 -19.49 -21.15
N TYR A 265 7.58 -19.57 -21.43
CA TYR A 265 6.54 -19.43 -20.40
C TYR A 265 6.66 -20.53 -19.34
N ALA A 266 6.83 -21.79 -19.75
CA ALA A 266 7.02 -22.90 -18.83
C ALA A 266 8.24 -22.70 -17.93
N LEU A 267 9.37 -22.29 -18.49
CA LEU A 267 10.59 -22.00 -17.74
C LEU A 267 10.40 -20.84 -16.75
N LEU A 268 9.75 -19.75 -17.17
CA LEU A 268 9.47 -18.61 -16.30
C LEU A 268 8.57 -19.01 -15.12
N ILE A 269 7.49 -19.74 -15.37
CA ILE A 269 6.57 -20.22 -14.33
C ILE A 269 7.32 -21.16 -13.37
N THR A 270 8.10 -22.11 -13.90
CA THR A 270 8.91 -23.02 -13.08
C THR A 270 9.91 -22.26 -12.21
N ALA A 271 10.61 -21.26 -12.77
CA ALA A 271 11.55 -20.44 -12.03
C ALA A 271 10.86 -19.67 -10.89
N VAL A 272 9.69 -19.09 -11.16
CA VAL A 272 8.91 -18.37 -10.12
C VAL A 272 8.44 -19.34 -9.03
N ILE A 273 7.92 -20.50 -9.37
CA ILE A 273 7.52 -21.51 -8.39
C ILE A 273 8.72 -21.94 -7.56
N TYR A 274 9.88 -22.18 -8.18
CA TYR A 274 11.10 -22.53 -7.47
C TYR A 274 11.52 -21.45 -6.47
N ILE A 275 11.55 -20.17 -6.89
CA ILE A 275 11.87 -19.04 -6.02
C ILE A 275 10.89 -18.96 -4.85
N VAL A 276 9.58 -19.08 -5.12
CA VAL A 276 8.55 -19.07 -4.07
C VAL A 276 8.79 -20.20 -3.05
N ILE A 277 9.12 -21.41 -3.50
CA ILE A 277 9.42 -22.53 -2.60
C ILE A 277 10.67 -22.25 -1.75
N GLN A 278 11.72 -21.63 -2.33
CA GLN A 278 12.95 -21.33 -1.58
C GLN A 278 12.78 -20.21 -0.54
N VAL A 279 11.95 -19.22 -0.85
CA VAL A 279 11.73 -18.06 0.05
C VAL A 279 10.65 -18.33 1.08
N LYS A 280 9.73 -19.28 0.79
CA LYS A 280 8.62 -19.60 1.68
C LYS A 280 9.13 -20.18 2.99
N SER A 281 8.73 -19.53 4.10
CA SER A 281 8.89 -20.12 5.44
C SER A 281 7.92 -21.29 5.64
N SER A 282 8.11 -22.07 6.71
CA SER A 282 7.27 -23.22 7.07
C SER A 282 5.78 -22.88 7.30
N THR A 283 5.48 -21.60 7.52
CA THR A 283 4.12 -21.10 7.76
C THR A 283 3.60 -20.30 6.57
N ILE A 284 2.41 -20.64 6.09
CA ILE A 284 1.69 -19.86 5.07
C ILE A 284 1.11 -18.63 5.76
N GLN A 285 1.52 -17.44 5.35
CA GLN A 285 0.88 -16.21 5.81
C GLN A 285 -0.47 -16.05 5.09
N PRO A 286 -1.58 -15.95 5.85
CA PRO A 286 -2.87 -15.67 5.23
C PRO A 286 -2.84 -14.28 4.57
N PHE A 287 -3.77 -14.07 3.64
CA PHE A 287 -3.98 -12.74 3.06
C PHE A 287 -4.29 -11.72 4.16
N ILE A 288 -3.65 -10.56 4.12
CA ILE A 288 -3.67 -9.59 5.23
C ILE A 288 -5.09 -9.21 5.69
N TYR A 289 -6.05 -9.15 4.79
CA TYR A 289 -7.46 -8.85 5.12
C TYR A 289 -8.21 -10.00 5.80
N PHE A 290 -7.63 -11.19 5.91
CA PHE A 290 -8.17 -12.28 6.73
C PHE A 290 -7.62 -12.28 8.18
N GLN A 291 -6.78 -11.31 8.51
CA GLN A 291 -6.17 -11.17 9.83
C GLN A 291 -6.91 -10.15 10.72
N PHE A 292 -7.91 -9.45 10.17
CA PHE A 292 -8.71 -8.43 10.87
C PHE A 292 -10.10 -8.91 11.22
#